data_22af33a71d3cbdfa8b7b4ff6067898ae
#
_entry.id   22af33a71d3cbdfa8b7b4ff6067898ae
#
_cell.length_a   1.000
_cell.length_b   1.000
_cell.length_c   1.000
_cell.angle_alpha   90.00
_cell.angle_beta   90.00
_cell.angle_gamma   90.00
#
_symmetry.space_group_name_H-M   'P 1'
#
loop_
_entity.id
_entity.type
_entity.pdbx_description
1 polymer ?
#
loop_
_entity_poly.entity_id
_entity_poly.type
_entity_poly.pdbx_seq_one_letter_code
_entity_poly.pdbx_strand_id
1 'polypeptide(L)' 'MANHLTPEELAKEMEMDREEVIRICVAEGVPIYHGKIDRFLFQATLEAVGLTASPARA' A
#
# COMPACT_ATOMS: atom_id res chain seq x y z
N MET A 1 2.60 -9.02 15.89
CA MET A 1 1.90 -8.10 15.04
C MET A 1 2.05 -8.47 13.60
N ALA A 2 0.98 -8.60 12.92
CA ALA A 2 1.05 -8.97 11.53
C ALA A 2 1.45 -7.76 10.69
N ASN A 3 2.40 -7.96 9.82
CA ASN A 3 2.77 -6.93 8.86
C ASN A 3 2.04 -7.08 7.55
N HIS A 4 1.23 -8.12 7.45
CA HIS A 4 0.51 -8.38 6.21
C HIS A 4 -0.95 -8.01 6.40
N LEU A 5 -1.43 -7.14 5.54
CA LEU A 5 -2.79 -6.63 5.62
C LEU A 5 -3.49 -6.88 4.30
N THR A 6 -4.81 -7.01 4.38
CA THR A 6 -5.59 -7.08 3.16
C THR A 6 -5.58 -5.71 2.49
N PRO A 7 -5.88 -5.66 1.19
CA PRO A 7 -5.94 -4.36 0.52
C PRO A 7 -6.90 -3.40 1.20
N GLU A 8 -7.99 -3.91 1.76
CA GLU A 8 -8.93 -3.06 2.45
C GLU A 8 -8.34 -2.47 3.71
N GLU A 9 -7.63 -3.31 4.47
CA GLU A 9 -7.01 -2.83 5.69
C GLU A 9 -5.93 -1.82 5.38
N LEU A 10 -5.15 -2.11 4.35
CA LEU A 10 -4.07 -1.22 3.97
C LEU A 10 -4.62 0.11 3.47
N ALA A 11 -5.71 0.06 2.71
CA ALA A 11 -6.33 1.28 2.22
C ALA A 11 -6.77 2.16 3.38
N LYS A 12 -7.33 1.55 4.41
CA LYS A 12 -7.73 2.33 5.58
C LYS A 12 -6.53 2.97 6.25
N GLU A 13 -5.47 2.22 6.40
CA GLU A 13 -4.28 2.74 7.05
C GLU A 13 -3.67 3.89 6.29
N MET A 14 -3.67 3.77 4.98
CA MET A 14 -3.02 4.76 4.12
C MET A 14 -3.97 5.84 3.67
N GLU A 15 -5.23 5.75 4.05
CA GLU A 15 -6.26 6.73 3.69
C GLU A 15 -6.37 6.85 2.18
N MET A 16 -6.46 5.72 1.53
CA MET A 16 -6.60 5.70 0.08
C MET A 16 -7.61 4.63 -0.28
N ASP A 17 -7.97 4.56 -1.55
CA ASP A 17 -8.95 3.60 -2.01
C ASP A 17 -8.33 2.22 -2.14
N ARG A 18 -9.17 1.20 -1.91
CA ARG A 18 -8.72 -0.17 -2.03
C ARG A 18 -8.19 -0.44 -3.44
N GLU A 19 -8.86 0.10 -4.44
CA GLU A 19 -8.42 -0.11 -5.81
C GLU A 19 -7.08 0.54 -6.08
N GLU A 20 -6.82 1.66 -5.44
CA GLU A 20 -5.53 2.30 -5.56
C GLU A 20 -4.43 1.42 -5.00
N VAL A 21 -4.71 0.80 -3.86
CA VAL A 21 -3.73 -0.09 -3.26
C VAL A 21 -3.40 -1.22 -4.23
N ILE A 22 -4.41 -1.82 -4.81
CA ILE A 22 -4.19 -2.94 -5.73
C ILE A 22 -3.45 -2.47 -6.97
N ARG A 23 -3.81 -1.32 -7.49
CA ARG A 23 -3.16 -0.79 -8.68
C ARG A 23 -1.68 -0.55 -8.44
N ILE A 24 -1.35 0.01 -7.29
CA ILE A 24 0.04 0.27 -6.97
C ILE A 24 0.80 -1.04 -6.83
N CYS A 25 0.20 -2.03 -6.19
CA CYS A 25 0.87 -3.32 -6.06
C CYS A 25 1.18 -3.92 -7.41
N VAL A 26 0.25 -3.83 -8.33
CA VAL A 26 0.46 -4.39 -9.67
C VAL A 26 1.51 -3.58 -10.42
N ALA A 27 1.40 -2.27 -10.36
CA ALA A 27 2.30 -1.41 -11.12
C ALA A 27 3.73 -1.48 -10.62
N GLU A 28 3.90 -1.58 -9.31
CA GLU A 28 5.23 -1.55 -8.73
C GLU A 28 5.77 -2.93 -8.37
N GLY A 29 4.98 -3.96 -8.62
CA GLY A 29 5.46 -5.30 -8.36
C GLY A 29 5.46 -5.70 -6.90
N VAL A 30 4.62 -5.10 -6.10
CA VAL A 30 4.51 -5.49 -4.71
C VAL A 30 3.75 -6.81 -4.62
N PRO A 31 4.36 -7.85 -4.08
CA PRO A 31 3.69 -9.16 -4.07
C PRO A 31 2.52 -9.19 -3.10
N ILE A 32 1.52 -9.95 -3.49
CA ILE A 32 0.35 -10.16 -2.66
C ILE A 32 0.27 -11.64 -2.34
N TYR A 33 0.38 -11.99 -1.08
CA TYR A 33 0.35 -13.39 -0.64
C TYR A 33 -0.94 -13.67 0.07
N HIS A 34 -1.67 -14.67 -0.42
CA HIS A 34 -2.93 -15.07 0.23
C HIS A 34 -3.84 -13.87 0.44
N GLY A 35 -3.85 -12.96 -0.52
CA GLY A 35 -4.70 -11.80 -0.44
C GLY A 35 -4.22 -10.74 0.53
N LYS A 36 -2.97 -10.83 0.97
CA LYS A 36 -2.44 -9.85 1.91
C LYS A 36 -1.15 -9.26 1.39
N ILE A 37 -0.89 -8.05 1.80
CA ILE A 37 0.24 -7.27 1.31
C ILE A 37 1.14 -6.92 2.48
N ASP A 38 2.45 -7.02 2.26
CA ASP A 38 3.41 -6.62 3.28
C ASP A 38 3.33 -5.11 3.43
N ARG A 39 2.95 -4.67 4.62
CA ARG A 39 2.72 -3.27 4.89
C ARG A 39 3.99 -2.44 4.74
N PHE A 40 5.10 -2.95 5.24
CA PHE A 40 6.34 -2.20 5.16
C PHE A 40 6.82 -2.08 3.72
N LEU A 41 6.67 -3.15 2.96
CA LEU A 41 7.07 -3.11 1.58
C LEU A 41 6.21 -2.13 0.79
N PHE A 42 4.91 -2.15 1.06
CA PHE A 42 4.01 -1.24 0.37
C PHE A 42 4.36 0.21 0.71
N GLN A 43 4.61 0.47 1.97
CA GLN A 43 4.93 1.83 2.40
C GLN A 43 6.23 2.29 1.77
N ALA A 44 7.24 1.43 1.74
CA ALA A 44 8.49 1.80 1.12
C ALA A 44 8.31 2.06 -0.37
N THR A 45 7.42 1.31 -0.99
CA THR A 45 7.14 1.52 -2.41
C THR A 45 6.50 2.88 -2.64
N LEU A 46 5.56 3.25 -1.80
CA LEU A 46 4.93 4.56 -1.93
C LEU A 46 5.96 5.67 -1.83
N GLU A 47 6.87 5.53 -0.90
CA GLU A 47 7.90 6.55 -0.74
C GLU A 47 8.84 6.59 -1.93
N ALA A 48 9.15 5.43 -2.47
CA ALA A 48 10.07 5.37 -3.59
C ALA A 48 9.50 6.03 -4.84
N VAL A 49 8.19 5.93 -5.04
CA VAL A 49 7.60 6.52 -6.23
C VAL A 49 7.06 7.92 -5.96
N GLY A 50 7.28 8.44 -4.78
CA GLY A 50 6.84 9.79 -4.47
C GLY A 50 5.37 9.91 -4.11
N LEU A 51 4.68 8.79 -3.97
CA LEU A 51 3.30 8.80 -3.53
C LEU A 51 3.29 8.58 -2.03
N THR A 52 2.77 9.51 -1.29
CA THR A 52 2.69 9.32 0.14
C THR A 52 1.24 9.32 0.56
N ALA A 53 0.97 8.63 1.65
CA ALA A 53 -0.36 8.63 2.18
C ALA A 53 -0.71 9.98 2.76
N SER A 54 0.28 10.74 3.07
CA SER A 54 0.04 12.05 3.67
C SER A 54 -0.15 13.08 2.58
N PRO A 55 -1.27 13.72 2.55
CA PRO A 55 -1.52 14.78 1.57
C PRO A 55 -0.82 16.07 1.92
N ALA A 56 -0.14 16.07 3.01
CA ALA A 56 0.44 17.32 3.47
C ALA A 56 1.61 17.76 2.64
N ARG A 57 2.14 16.87 1.81
CA ARG A 57 3.20 17.34 1.03
C ARG A 57 2.67 18.36 0.15
N ALA A 58 2.95 19.33 0.13
CA ALA A 58 2.33 20.34 -0.70
C ALA A 58 3.26 20.82 -1.75
#